data_1f0b66598a74877f35f94c72fff723a9
#
_entry.id   1f0b66598a74877f35f94c72fff723a9
#
_cell.length_a   1.000
_cell.length_b   1.000
_cell.length_c   1.000
_cell.angle_alpha   90.00
_cell.angle_beta   90.00
_cell.angle_gamma   90.00
#
_symmetry.space_group_name_H-M   'P 1'
#
loop_
_entity.id
_entity.type
_entity.pdbx_description
1 polymer ?
#
loop_
_entity_poly.entity_id
_entity_poly.type
_entity_poly.pdbx_seq_one_letter_code
_entity_poly.pdbx_strand_id
1 'polypeptide(L)'
;GDISLENNGEKTDFFWYLSSDFPIENILYKHLTLSEKEYFIKHGLISVNEGISLNNIHKRNYIKPRIQYDGRYKNEYKLIKLLISSYDLDRIYWSSFFKNYGVKIYTAWHKFNNIHMAISDAVRDNSGISVLSQKAFEGNKVISYRANFDIYFCYTNYSHEINQQVKSKIKYTVITGFLRDYTSSSLKDRALQLRKKLQQNGAKKIVFVIDENSSDDSRWHTGHELQRENYSYILEKVLEVPWLGVVFKPKVSKTLRQRLGPVVDLLEKALATGRCHIYEDSGRHTTSAPPILAGLSADICIHGHLCGGTAALE
;
A
#
# COMPACT_ATOMS: atom_id res chain seq x y z
N GLY A 1 -9.86 -0.92 14.10
CA GLY A 1 -9.91 0.37 14.77
C GLY A 1 -11.25 1.00 14.48
N ASP A 2 -12.03 1.23 15.53
CA ASP A 2 -13.33 1.88 15.42
C ASP A 2 -13.15 3.29 14.88
N ILE A 3 -13.54 3.49 13.64
CA ILE A 3 -13.82 4.81 13.12
C ILE A 3 -15.25 5.12 13.54
N SER A 4 -15.45 5.61 14.75
CA SER A 4 -16.71 6.24 15.13
C SER A 4 -16.76 7.60 14.45
N LEU A 5 -17.37 7.66 13.30
CA LEU A 5 -17.82 8.91 12.73
C LEU A 5 -19.15 9.27 13.42
N GLU A 6 -19.07 9.82 14.63
CA GLU A 6 -20.18 10.55 15.22
C GLU A 6 -20.31 11.85 14.42
N ASN A 7 -21.07 11.81 13.37
CA ASN A 7 -21.55 12.99 12.68
C ASN A 7 -23.02 13.22 13.04
N ASN A 8 -23.35 14.39 13.44
CA ASN A 8 -24.59 15.11 13.70
C ASN A 8 -25.87 14.57 12.99
N GLY A 9 -26.10 13.25 13.01
CA GLY A 9 -27.30 12.62 12.47
C GLY A 9 -27.37 12.47 10.96
N GLU A 10 -26.36 12.87 10.21
CA GLU A 10 -26.30 12.63 8.75
C GLU A 10 -25.72 11.25 8.45
N LYS A 11 -26.48 10.44 7.76
CA LYS A 11 -26.07 9.11 7.32
C LYS A 11 -25.00 9.23 6.22
N THR A 12 -23.80 8.74 6.47
CA THR A 12 -22.71 8.72 5.50
C THR A 12 -22.55 7.30 4.94
N ASP A 13 -22.76 7.14 3.65
CA ASP A 13 -22.57 5.88 2.96
C ASP A 13 -21.15 5.81 2.38
N PHE A 14 -20.41 4.72 2.68
CA PHE A 14 -19.07 4.47 2.17
C PHE A 14 -19.12 3.42 1.06
N PHE A 15 -18.48 3.74 -0.07
CA PHE A 15 -18.30 2.81 -1.18
C PHE A 15 -16.85 2.38 -1.26
N TRP A 16 -16.59 1.08 -1.20
CA TRP A 16 -15.28 0.52 -1.41
C TRP A 16 -15.12 0.03 -2.83
N TYR A 17 -14.15 0.58 -3.56
CA TYR A 17 -13.74 0.10 -4.86
C TYR A 17 -12.28 -0.36 -4.79
N LEU A 18 -12.05 -1.61 -5.12
CA LEU A 18 -10.72 -2.16 -5.29
C LEU A 18 -10.43 -2.23 -6.79
N SER A 19 -9.66 -1.26 -7.32
CA SER A 19 -9.10 -1.39 -8.65
C SER A 19 -8.02 -2.46 -8.60
N SER A 20 -8.30 -3.63 -9.10
CA SER A 20 -7.29 -4.67 -9.32
C SER A 20 -7.70 -5.45 -10.55
N ASP A 21 -6.72 -6.12 -11.15
CA ASP A 21 -6.93 -7.07 -12.23
C ASP A 21 -7.71 -8.33 -11.77
N PHE A 22 -8.31 -8.25 -10.58
CA PHE A 22 -9.12 -9.31 -9.99
C PHE A 22 -10.62 -8.96 -10.12
N PRO A 23 -11.46 -9.88 -10.51
CA PRO A 23 -12.91 -9.70 -10.52
C PRO A 23 -13.41 -9.29 -9.13
N ILE A 24 -14.12 -8.18 -9.03
CA ILE A 24 -14.64 -7.59 -7.80
C ILE A 24 -15.41 -8.62 -6.95
N GLU A 25 -16.15 -9.51 -7.60
CA GLU A 25 -16.90 -10.59 -6.98
C GLU A 25 -16.06 -11.53 -6.12
N ASN A 26 -14.78 -11.67 -6.41
CA ASN A 26 -13.90 -12.59 -5.69
C ASN A 26 -13.19 -11.96 -4.49
N ILE A 27 -13.08 -10.65 -4.38
CA ILE A 27 -12.24 -9.98 -3.36
C ILE A 27 -13.06 -9.59 -2.13
N LEU A 28 -14.21 -8.97 -2.29
CA LEU A 28 -15.04 -8.53 -1.17
C LEU A 28 -15.67 -9.70 -0.39
N TYR A 29 -16.00 -10.80 -1.07
CA TYR A 29 -16.67 -11.93 -0.43
C TYR A 29 -15.78 -13.06 0.05
N LYS A 30 -14.58 -13.24 -0.53
CA LYS A 30 -13.66 -14.32 -0.12
C LYS A 30 -12.85 -14.03 1.15
N HIS A 31 -12.66 -12.76 1.50
CA HIS A 31 -11.74 -12.37 2.57
C HIS A 31 -12.42 -11.75 3.78
N LEU A 32 -13.72 -11.46 3.70
CA LEU A 32 -14.50 -11.01 4.85
C LEU A 32 -15.22 -12.19 5.49
N THR A 33 -15.12 -12.31 6.81
CA THR A 33 -15.94 -13.20 7.60
C THR A 33 -17.41 -12.77 7.53
N LEU A 34 -18.32 -13.66 7.88
CA LEU A 34 -19.75 -13.34 7.89
C LEU A 34 -20.05 -12.14 8.81
N SER A 35 -19.41 -12.09 9.97
CA SER A 35 -19.54 -10.99 10.93
C SER A 35 -18.99 -9.65 10.41
N GLU A 36 -17.91 -9.67 9.64
CA GLU A 36 -17.39 -8.46 8.99
C GLU A 36 -18.33 -7.97 7.90
N LYS A 37 -18.94 -8.86 7.12
CA LYS A 37 -19.95 -8.50 6.11
C LYS A 37 -21.19 -7.89 6.79
N GLU A 38 -21.69 -8.50 7.84
CA GLU A 38 -22.83 -7.99 8.60
C GLU A 38 -22.52 -6.63 9.25
N TYR A 39 -21.29 -6.47 9.78
CA TYR A 39 -20.82 -5.20 10.30
C TYR A 39 -20.83 -4.11 9.24
N PHE A 40 -20.28 -4.38 8.08
CA PHE A 40 -20.25 -3.41 6.98
C PHE A 40 -21.64 -3.04 6.47
N ILE A 41 -22.52 -4.02 6.28
CA ILE A 41 -23.92 -3.79 5.87
C ILE A 41 -24.66 -2.94 6.92
N LYS A 42 -24.48 -3.24 8.21
CA LYS A 42 -25.09 -2.49 9.31
C LYS A 42 -24.66 -1.04 9.37
N HIS A 43 -23.42 -0.72 8.90
CA HIS A 43 -22.86 0.62 8.88
C HIS A 43 -23.02 1.31 7.51
N GLY A 44 -23.93 0.84 6.67
CA GLY A 44 -24.28 1.51 5.41
C GLY A 44 -23.27 1.31 4.28
N LEU A 45 -22.35 0.34 4.40
CA LEU A 45 -21.47 -0.02 3.29
C LEU A 45 -22.26 -0.82 2.24
N ILE A 46 -22.44 -0.22 1.09
CA ILE A 46 -23.16 -0.84 -0.02
C ILE A 46 -22.17 -1.69 -0.82
N SER A 47 -22.50 -2.95 -1.03
CA SER A 47 -21.76 -3.79 -1.97
C SER A 47 -22.02 -3.30 -3.40
N VAL A 48 -20.96 -2.93 -4.11
CA VAL A 48 -21.05 -2.42 -5.49
C VAL A 48 -21.07 -3.56 -6.53
N ASN A 49 -21.53 -4.74 -6.17
CA ASN A 49 -21.60 -5.88 -7.08
C ASN A 49 -22.61 -5.71 -8.21
N GLU A 50 -23.55 -4.79 -8.04
CA GLU A 50 -24.45 -4.39 -9.12
C GLU A 50 -23.80 -3.22 -9.86
N GLY A 51 -22.91 -3.54 -10.79
CA GLY A 51 -22.33 -2.56 -11.71
C GLY A 51 -23.44 -1.77 -12.40
N ILE A 52 -23.19 -0.50 -12.68
CA ILE A 52 -24.09 0.29 -13.50
C ILE A 52 -24.20 -0.41 -14.84
N SER A 53 -25.42 -0.81 -15.22
CA SER A 53 -25.68 -1.29 -16.57
C SER A 53 -25.18 -0.25 -17.58
N LEU A 54 -24.42 -0.69 -18.56
CA LEU A 54 -23.95 0.17 -19.65
C LEU A 54 -25.08 0.94 -20.34
N ASN A 55 -26.31 0.46 -20.25
CA ASN A 55 -27.51 1.12 -20.77
C ASN A 55 -27.89 2.39 -19.98
N ASN A 56 -27.44 2.52 -18.73
CA ASN A 56 -27.72 3.68 -17.87
C ASN A 56 -26.57 4.68 -17.84
N ILE A 57 -25.60 4.56 -18.74
CA ILE A 57 -24.50 5.51 -18.84
C ILE A 57 -24.99 6.81 -19.46
N HIS A 58 -24.98 7.87 -18.67
CA HIS A 58 -25.29 9.22 -19.14
C HIS A 58 -24.09 9.77 -19.93
N LYS A 59 -24.19 9.79 -21.23
CA LYS A 59 -23.22 10.51 -22.08
C LYS A 59 -23.30 12.00 -21.74
N ARG A 60 -22.27 12.54 -21.09
CA ARG A 60 -22.12 13.99 -20.94
C ARG A 60 -21.49 14.58 -22.19
N ASN A 61 -21.88 15.78 -22.53
CA ASN A 61 -21.20 16.60 -23.53
C ASN A 61 -19.86 17.10 -22.93
N TYR A 62 -18.86 16.24 -22.84
CA TYR A 62 -17.54 16.73 -22.52
C TYR A 62 -16.70 16.84 -23.80
N ILE A 63 -15.89 17.88 -23.86
CA ILE A 63 -15.06 18.14 -25.03
C ILE A 63 -13.94 17.10 -25.07
N LYS A 64 -14.04 16.17 -26.02
CA LYS A 64 -13.00 15.18 -26.25
C LYS A 64 -11.71 15.88 -26.70
N PRO A 65 -10.57 15.59 -26.06
CA PRO A 65 -9.29 16.19 -26.48
C PRO A 65 -9.03 15.91 -27.97
N ARG A 66 -8.77 16.96 -28.74
CA ARG A 66 -8.35 16.81 -30.13
C ARG A 66 -6.83 16.64 -30.18
N ILE A 67 -6.37 15.52 -30.72
CA ILE A 67 -4.97 15.29 -30.96
C ILE A 67 -4.68 15.75 -32.39
N GLN A 68 -3.77 16.72 -32.52
CA GLN A 68 -3.21 17.08 -33.81
C GLN A 68 -2.15 16.04 -34.19
N TYR A 69 -2.29 15.43 -35.35
CA TYR A 69 -1.37 14.46 -35.90
C TYR A 69 -0.68 15.03 -37.14
N ASP A 70 0.63 15.15 -37.07
CA ASP A 70 1.45 15.71 -38.16
C ASP A 70 2.00 14.67 -39.16
N GLY A 71 1.57 13.41 -38.99
CA GLY A 71 1.95 12.32 -39.90
C GLY A 71 3.25 11.59 -39.55
N ARG A 72 4.10 12.13 -38.66
CA ARG A 72 5.44 11.58 -38.38
C ARG A 72 5.46 10.35 -37.47
N TYR A 73 4.58 10.29 -36.49
CA TYR A 73 4.58 9.29 -35.42
C TYR A 73 3.28 8.49 -35.39
N LYS A 74 3.05 7.65 -36.41
CA LYS A 74 1.77 6.93 -36.60
C LYS A 74 1.43 5.94 -35.46
N ASN A 75 2.45 5.26 -34.92
CA ASN A 75 2.23 4.26 -33.85
C ASN A 75 1.95 4.95 -32.52
N GLU A 76 2.68 6.00 -32.20
CA GLU A 76 2.47 6.83 -31.01
C GLU A 76 1.08 7.46 -31.04
N TYR A 77 0.67 7.96 -32.20
CA TYR A 77 -0.67 8.52 -32.38
C TYR A 77 -1.77 7.49 -32.15
N LYS A 78 -1.60 6.25 -32.64
CA LYS A 78 -2.53 5.15 -32.37
C LYS A 78 -2.59 4.81 -30.88
N LEU A 79 -1.45 4.73 -30.22
CA LEU A 79 -1.35 4.48 -28.78
C LEU A 79 -2.06 5.59 -27.98
N ILE A 80 -1.76 6.85 -28.29
CA ILE A 80 -2.40 7.99 -27.62
C ILE A 80 -3.91 7.97 -27.80
N LYS A 81 -4.41 7.65 -29.01
CA LYS A 81 -5.84 7.49 -29.27
C LYS A 81 -6.48 6.40 -28.40
N LEU A 82 -5.80 5.26 -28.28
CA LEU A 82 -6.25 4.15 -27.45
C LEU A 82 -6.33 4.56 -25.97
N LEU A 83 -5.29 5.21 -25.46
CA LEU A 83 -5.26 5.69 -24.08
C LEU A 83 -6.34 6.72 -23.78
N ILE A 84 -6.60 7.66 -24.71
CA ILE A 84 -7.68 8.63 -24.56
C ILE A 84 -9.05 7.94 -24.61
N SER A 85 -9.23 6.97 -25.50
CA SER A 85 -10.50 6.24 -25.57
C SER A 85 -10.77 5.44 -24.30
N SER A 86 -9.76 4.80 -23.74
CA SER A 86 -9.87 4.11 -22.44
C SER A 86 -10.22 5.08 -21.31
N TYR A 87 -9.48 6.20 -21.23
CA TYR A 87 -9.75 7.24 -20.24
C TYR A 87 -11.19 7.81 -20.37
N ASP A 88 -11.68 8.02 -21.59
CA ASP A 88 -13.03 8.51 -21.85
C ASP A 88 -14.10 7.54 -21.35
N LEU A 89 -13.91 6.24 -21.63
CA LEU A 89 -14.83 5.19 -21.17
C LEU A 89 -14.87 5.12 -19.64
N ASP A 90 -13.71 5.11 -19.01
CA ASP A 90 -13.60 5.10 -17.54
C ASP A 90 -14.27 6.33 -16.93
N ARG A 91 -14.00 7.52 -17.46
CA ARG A 91 -14.59 8.78 -16.96
C ARG A 91 -16.10 8.81 -17.11
N ILE A 92 -16.66 8.35 -18.24
CA ILE A 92 -18.10 8.27 -18.48
C ILE A 92 -18.73 7.30 -17.48
N TYR A 93 -18.14 6.12 -17.32
CA TYR A 93 -18.62 5.10 -16.39
C TYR A 93 -18.67 5.66 -14.95
N TRP A 94 -17.55 6.18 -14.46
CA TRP A 94 -17.45 6.68 -13.09
C TRP A 94 -18.29 7.93 -12.86
N SER A 95 -18.42 8.82 -13.85
CA SER A 95 -19.30 9.98 -13.75
C SER A 95 -20.77 9.55 -13.61
N SER A 96 -21.18 8.52 -14.34
CA SER A 96 -22.53 7.95 -14.23
C SER A 96 -22.75 7.29 -12.88
N PHE A 97 -21.76 6.53 -12.41
CA PHE A 97 -21.78 5.91 -11.08
C PHE A 97 -21.94 6.97 -9.99
N PHE A 98 -21.09 7.98 -9.97
CA PHE A 98 -21.11 9.03 -8.94
C PHE A 98 -22.42 9.81 -8.96
N LYS A 99 -22.97 10.06 -10.14
CA LYS A 99 -24.27 10.70 -10.27
C LYS A 99 -25.41 9.84 -9.70
N ASN A 100 -25.42 8.56 -10.04
CA ASN A 100 -26.48 7.65 -9.61
C ASN A 100 -26.51 7.42 -8.10
N TYR A 101 -25.33 7.35 -7.49
CA TYR A 101 -25.20 7.11 -6.05
C TYR A 101 -24.94 8.39 -5.22
N GLY A 102 -24.95 9.56 -5.84
CA GLY A 102 -24.74 10.83 -5.14
C GLY A 102 -23.33 10.99 -4.53
N VAL A 103 -22.33 10.26 -5.05
CA VAL A 103 -20.97 10.29 -4.50
C VAL A 103 -20.33 11.66 -4.67
N LYS A 104 -19.85 12.24 -3.57
CA LYS A 104 -19.21 13.56 -3.54
C LYS A 104 -17.73 13.52 -3.18
N ILE A 105 -17.26 12.43 -2.58
CA ILE A 105 -15.86 12.29 -2.19
C ILE A 105 -15.33 10.98 -2.77
N TYR A 106 -14.25 11.08 -3.54
CA TYR A 106 -13.47 9.94 -3.99
C TYR A 106 -12.13 9.92 -3.25
N THR A 107 -11.87 8.85 -2.50
CA THR A 107 -10.61 8.69 -1.77
C THR A 107 -9.79 7.54 -2.37
N ALA A 108 -8.54 7.81 -2.66
CA ALA A 108 -7.56 6.82 -3.13
C ALA A 108 -6.30 6.85 -2.27
N TRP A 109 -5.63 5.72 -2.19
CA TRP A 109 -4.28 5.60 -1.62
C TRP A 109 -3.24 5.16 -2.65
N HIS A 110 -3.69 4.93 -3.88
CA HIS A 110 -2.87 4.47 -4.99
C HIS A 110 -3.02 5.42 -6.18
N LYS A 111 -1.92 5.86 -6.78
CA LYS A 111 -1.91 6.84 -7.87
C LYS A 111 -1.22 6.34 -9.15
N PHE A 112 -0.65 5.14 -9.13
CA PHE A 112 0.17 4.62 -10.22
C PHE A 112 -0.64 4.01 -11.37
N ASN A 113 -1.96 3.95 -11.25
CA ASN A 113 -2.85 3.50 -12.31
C ASN A 113 -3.54 4.72 -12.94
N ASN A 114 -3.57 4.78 -14.26
CA ASN A 114 -4.20 5.83 -15.05
C ASN A 114 -5.71 5.99 -14.77
N ILE A 115 -6.39 4.94 -14.36
CA ILE A 115 -7.83 4.97 -14.02
C ILE A 115 -8.14 6.01 -12.94
N HIS A 116 -7.23 6.25 -11.99
CA HIS A 116 -7.43 7.24 -10.92
C HIS A 116 -7.57 8.67 -11.46
N MET A 117 -6.98 8.97 -12.61
CA MET A 117 -7.13 10.27 -13.26
C MET A 117 -8.57 10.42 -13.79
N ALA A 118 -9.09 9.39 -14.44
CA ALA A 118 -10.46 9.39 -14.94
C ALA A 118 -11.50 9.48 -13.81
N ILE A 119 -11.27 8.75 -12.72
CA ILE A 119 -12.13 8.76 -11.53
C ILE A 119 -12.12 10.15 -10.86
N SER A 120 -10.93 10.76 -10.73
CA SER A 120 -10.80 12.10 -10.14
C SER A 120 -11.53 13.16 -10.96
N ASP A 121 -11.45 13.08 -12.29
CA ASP A 121 -12.19 13.99 -13.15
C ASP A 121 -13.70 13.70 -13.11
N ALA A 122 -14.09 12.43 -13.05
CA ALA A 122 -15.49 12.02 -12.95
C ALA A 122 -16.18 12.52 -11.67
N VAL A 123 -15.52 12.48 -10.53
CA VAL A 123 -16.09 13.00 -9.29
C VAL A 123 -16.23 14.51 -9.33
N ARG A 124 -15.28 15.23 -9.93
CA ARG A 124 -15.37 16.70 -10.15
C ARG A 124 -16.52 17.06 -11.09
N ASP A 125 -16.74 16.27 -12.15
CA ASP A 125 -17.89 16.45 -13.05
C ASP A 125 -19.24 16.40 -12.31
N ASN A 126 -19.28 15.77 -11.15
CA ASN A 126 -20.46 15.67 -10.29
C ASN A 126 -20.39 16.61 -9.07
N SER A 127 -19.58 17.67 -9.14
CA SER A 127 -19.39 18.65 -8.06
C SER A 127 -18.91 18.02 -6.76
N GLY A 128 -18.05 16.99 -6.89
CA GLY A 128 -17.36 16.34 -5.80
C GLY A 128 -15.87 16.68 -5.77
N ILE A 129 -15.17 16.08 -4.84
CA ILE A 129 -13.71 16.25 -4.64
C ILE A 129 -13.00 14.91 -4.68
N SER A 130 -11.76 14.93 -5.13
CA SER A 130 -10.87 13.77 -5.11
C SER A 130 -9.77 13.94 -4.06
N VAL A 131 -9.54 12.89 -3.28
CA VAL A 131 -8.60 12.86 -2.16
C VAL A 131 -7.61 11.73 -2.36
N LEU A 132 -6.32 12.04 -2.23
CA LEU A 132 -5.25 11.07 -2.25
C LEU A 132 -4.58 11.01 -0.88
N SER A 133 -4.46 9.81 -0.33
CA SER A 133 -3.59 9.55 0.83
C SER A 133 -2.33 8.84 0.37
N GLN A 134 -1.16 9.34 0.79
CA GLN A 134 0.10 8.70 0.45
C GLN A 134 0.14 7.27 0.97
N LYS A 135 0.49 6.33 0.10
CA LYS A 135 0.58 4.90 0.45
C LYS A 135 1.99 4.47 0.80
N ALA A 136 2.95 4.98 0.04
CA ALA A 136 4.34 4.54 0.08
C ALA A 136 5.28 5.73 0.04
N PHE A 137 6.50 5.54 0.51
CA PHE A 137 7.55 6.55 0.39
C PHE A 137 7.85 6.83 -1.08
N GLU A 138 7.88 8.11 -1.43
CA GLU A 138 8.20 8.60 -2.77
C GLU A 138 9.63 9.12 -2.75
N GLY A 139 10.58 8.29 -3.18
CA GLY A 139 12.01 8.63 -3.13
C GLY A 139 12.57 9.27 -4.38
N ASN A 140 11.88 9.16 -5.53
CA ASN A 140 12.42 9.53 -6.83
C ASN A 140 11.47 10.41 -7.65
N LYS A 141 12.04 11.28 -8.48
CA LYS A 141 11.32 12.18 -9.38
C LYS A 141 10.96 11.46 -10.69
N VAL A 142 10.04 10.50 -10.62
CA VAL A 142 9.60 9.76 -11.81
C VAL A 142 8.21 10.21 -12.23
N ILE A 143 8.01 10.29 -13.54
CA ILE A 143 6.75 10.77 -14.12
C ILE A 143 5.52 9.94 -13.71
N SER A 144 5.73 8.66 -13.40
CA SER A 144 4.68 7.78 -12.88
C SER A 144 4.13 8.21 -11.51
N TYR A 145 4.82 9.09 -10.77
CA TYR A 145 4.31 9.66 -9.52
C TYR A 145 3.36 10.84 -9.74
N ARG A 146 3.18 11.27 -10.97
CA ARG A 146 2.25 12.36 -11.29
C ARG A 146 0.84 11.99 -10.88
N ALA A 147 0.22 12.88 -10.12
CA ALA A 147 -1.13 12.72 -9.58
C ALA A 147 -2.05 13.86 -10.06
N ASN A 148 -3.36 13.58 -10.06
CA ASN A 148 -4.41 14.55 -10.38
C ASN A 148 -5.53 14.44 -9.34
N PHE A 149 -5.38 15.17 -8.21
CA PHE A 149 -6.31 15.14 -7.10
C PHE A 149 -6.56 16.55 -6.55
N ASP A 150 -7.69 16.76 -5.90
CA ASP A 150 -7.96 18.04 -5.24
C ASP A 150 -7.17 18.16 -3.95
N ILE A 151 -7.17 17.13 -3.12
CA ILE A 151 -6.46 17.10 -1.84
C ILE A 151 -5.47 15.94 -1.82
N TYR A 152 -4.27 16.19 -1.32
CA TYR A 152 -3.24 15.19 -1.10
C TYR A 152 -2.75 15.22 0.34
N PHE A 153 -3.02 14.16 1.08
CA PHE A 153 -2.44 13.92 2.40
C PHE A 153 -1.11 13.19 2.22
N CYS A 154 -0.01 13.83 2.57
CA CYS A 154 1.33 13.27 2.39
C CYS A 154 2.11 13.19 3.69
N TYR A 155 3.15 12.35 3.70
CA TYR A 155 3.94 12.10 4.90
C TYR A 155 4.85 13.27 5.26
N THR A 156 5.47 13.88 4.27
CA THR A 156 6.52 14.87 4.50
C THR A 156 6.48 15.99 3.45
N ASN A 157 7.16 17.10 3.74
CA ASN A 157 7.38 18.16 2.77
C ASN A 157 8.10 17.67 1.51
N TYR A 158 9.00 16.70 1.66
CA TYR A 158 9.71 16.09 0.53
C TYR A 158 8.74 15.42 -0.46
N SER A 159 7.70 14.74 0.01
CA SER A 159 6.64 14.18 -0.86
C SER A 159 5.88 15.26 -1.61
N HIS A 160 5.65 16.41 -0.97
CA HIS A 160 5.06 17.58 -1.63
C HIS A 160 5.96 18.11 -2.75
N GLU A 161 7.25 18.31 -2.47
CA GLU A 161 8.24 18.80 -3.43
C GLU A 161 8.38 17.87 -4.64
N ILE A 162 8.42 16.55 -4.43
CA ILE A 162 8.45 15.58 -5.53
C ILE A 162 7.21 15.75 -6.42
N ASN A 163 6.02 15.86 -5.83
CA ASN A 163 4.80 16.03 -6.61
C ASN A 163 4.77 17.34 -7.40
N GLN A 164 5.34 18.42 -6.86
CA GLN A 164 5.54 19.68 -7.62
C GLN A 164 6.50 19.47 -8.81
N GLN A 165 7.63 18.82 -8.58
CA GLN A 165 8.67 18.63 -9.61
C GLN A 165 8.21 17.72 -10.75
N VAL A 166 7.39 16.70 -10.47
CA VAL A 166 6.77 15.87 -11.52
C VAL A 166 5.53 16.54 -12.15
N LYS A 167 5.21 17.77 -11.75
CA LYS A 167 4.07 18.54 -12.26
C LYS A 167 2.73 17.83 -12.02
N SER A 168 2.55 17.29 -10.82
CA SER A 168 1.25 16.79 -10.37
C SER A 168 0.22 17.93 -10.32
N LYS A 169 -1.03 17.62 -10.63
CA LYS A 169 -2.17 18.54 -10.49
C LYS A 169 -2.83 18.28 -9.14
N ILE A 170 -2.33 18.92 -8.10
CA ILE A 170 -2.85 18.83 -6.74
C ILE A 170 -3.22 20.25 -6.30
N LYS A 171 -4.47 20.42 -5.86
CA LYS A 171 -4.98 21.73 -5.45
C LYS A 171 -4.56 22.09 -4.02
N TYR A 172 -4.64 21.14 -3.12
CA TYR A 172 -4.23 21.32 -1.72
C TYR A 172 -3.37 20.15 -1.28
N THR A 173 -2.23 20.43 -0.63
CA THR A 173 -1.39 19.44 0.01
C THR A 173 -1.43 19.62 1.52
N VAL A 174 -1.65 18.53 2.25
CA VAL A 174 -1.65 18.50 3.72
C VAL A 174 -0.58 17.54 4.18
N ILE A 175 0.39 18.02 4.95
CA ILE A 175 1.45 17.19 5.54
C ILE A 175 0.92 16.60 6.83
N THR A 176 0.74 15.29 6.87
CA THR A 176 0.12 14.59 8.01
C THR A 176 1.08 13.73 8.81
N GLY A 177 2.30 13.52 8.33
CA GLY A 177 3.13 12.44 8.85
C GLY A 177 2.63 11.08 8.38
N PHE A 178 3.17 10.03 8.98
CA PHE A 178 2.76 8.66 8.68
C PHE A 178 1.44 8.34 9.39
N LEU A 179 0.39 8.09 8.62
CA LEU A 179 -0.98 7.97 9.15
C LEU A 179 -1.21 6.81 10.12
N ARG A 180 -0.28 5.84 10.21
CA ARG A 180 -0.41 4.69 11.10
C ARG A 180 0.32 4.84 12.43
N ASP A 181 0.94 5.97 12.70
CA ASP A 181 1.68 6.23 13.94
C ASP A 181 0.82 6.04 15.19
N TYR A 182 -0.48 6.29 15.09
CA TYR A 182 -1.41 6.09 16.21
C TYR A 182 -1.44 4.65 16.73
N THR A 183 -1.03 3.66 15.93
CA THR A 183 -1.00 2.25 16.34
C THR A 183 0.20 1.93 17.24
N SER A 184 1.23 2.76 17.25
CA SER A 184 2.48 2.52 17.97
C SER A 184 2.27 2.35 19.47
N SER A 185 1.43 3.17 20.08
CA SER A 185 1.13 3.10 21.51
C SER A 185 0.50 1.77 21.92
N SER A 186 -0.43 1.25 21.12
CA SER A 186 -1.11 -0.03 21.39
C SER A 186 -0.21 -1.26 21.19
N LEU A 187 0.90 -1.12 20.47
CA LEU A 187 1.83 -2.19 20.18
C LEU A 187 3.03 -2.23 21.12
N LYS A 188 3.24 -1.18 21.92
CA LYS A 188 4.42 -0.99 22.75
C LYS A 188 4.64 -2.16 23.74
N ASP A 189 3.60 -2.59 24.43
CA ASP A 189 3.72 -3.67 25.41
C ASP A 189 4.13 -5.00 24.78
N ARG A 190 3.56 -5.32 23.61
CA ARG A 190 3.94 -6.52 22.85
C ARG A 190 5.39 -6.45 22.38
N ALA A 191 5.84 -5.28 21.93
CA ALA A 191 7.22 -5.07 21.51
C ALA A 191 8.20 -5.23 22.71
N LEU A 192 7.86 -4.65 23.85
CA LEU A 192 8.66 -4.76 25.07
C LEU A 192 8.73 -6.22 25.61
N GLN A 193 7.65 -6.98 25.49
CA GLN A 193 7.66 -8.40 25.84
C GLN A 193 8.63 -9.20 24.96
N LEU A 194 8.60 -8.96 23.63
CA LEU A 194 9.57 -9.60 22.72
C LEU A 194 10.99 -9.18 23.05
N ARG A 195 11.24 -7.88 23.24
CA ARG A 195 12.54 -7.35 23.62
C ARG A 195 13.07 -8.03 24.88
N LYS A 196 12.26 -8.11 25.94
CA LYS A 196 12.60 -8.76 27.19
C LYS A 196 12.96 -10.25 27.00
N LYS A 197 12.19 -10.96 26.17
CA LYS A 197 12.47 -12.35 25.83
C LYS A 197 13.85 -12.54 25.18
N LEU A 198 14.19 -11.71 24.20
CA LEU A 198 15.48 -11.76 23.53
C LEU A 198 16.63 -11.41 24.49
N GLN A 199 16.42 -10.43 25.36
CA GLN A 199 17.41 -10.03 26.37
C GLN A 199 17.63 -11.12 27.42
N GLN A 200 16.62 -11.85 27.84
CA GLN A 200 16.75 -13.00 28.73
C GLN A 200 17.63 -14.12 28.16
N ASN A 201 17.69 -14.20 26.83
CA ASN A 201 18.58 -15.14 26.12
C ASN A 201 19.93 -14.54 25.75
N GLY A 202 20.29 -13.39 26.34
CA GLY A 202 21.64 -12.79 26.25
C GLY A 202 21.76 -11.63 25.24
N ALA A 203 20.71 -11.26 24.50
CA ALA A 203 20.78 -10.12 23.61
C ALA A 203 20.92 -8.81 24.40
N LYS A 204 21.98 -8.04 24.14
CA LYS A 204 22.19 -6.69 24.69
C LYS A 204 21.75 -5.61 23.68
N LYS A 205 21.94 -5.89 22.40
CA LYS A 205 21.49 -5.07 21.27
C LYS A 205 20.66 -5.91 20.32
N ILE A 206 19.59 -5.33 19.81
CA ILE A 206 18.64 -6.01 18.94
C ILE A 206 18.53 -5.24 17.63
N VAL A 207 18.72 -5.95 16.54
CA VAL A 207 18.57 -5.42 15.18
C VAL A 207 17.25 -5.89 14.60
N PHE A 208 16.47 -4.98 14.07
CA PHE A 208 15.31 -5.29 13.24
C PHE A 208 15.71 -5.29 11.78
N VAL A 209 15.38 -6.36 11.07
CA VAL A 209 15.63 -6.50 9.63
C VAL A 209 14.32 -6.48 8.89
N ILE A 210 14.16 -5.46 8.06
CA ILE A 210 13.02 -5.34 7.14
C ILE A 210 13.30 -6.20 5.91
N ASP A 211 12.47 -7.21 5.70
CA ASP A 211 12.54 -8.08 4.53
C ASP A 211 11.43 -7.73 3.54
N GLU A 212 11.81 -7.39 2.34
CA GLU A 212 10.91 -7.36 1.18
C GLU A 212 10.79 -8.77 0.60
N ASN A 213 9.67 -9.08 -0.02
CA ASN A 213 9.48 -10.39 -0.62
C ASN A 213 10.39 -10.55 -1.84
N SER A 214 11.42 -11.37 -1.73
CA SER A 214 12.28 -11.68 -2.89
C SER A 214 11.52 -12.45 -3.95
N SER A 215 11.91 -12.28 -5.20
CA SER A 215 11.42 -13.06 -6.33
C SER A 215 12.57 -13.69 -7.09
N ASP A 216 12.28 -14.73 -7.86
CA ASP A 216 13.27 -15.41 -8.70
C ASP A 216 13.50 -14.65 -10.02
N ASP A 217 13.42 -13.36 -9.96
CA ASP A 217 13.61 -12.45 -11.10
C ASP A 217 14.88 -11.63 -10.90
N SER A 218 15.91 -11.93 -11.68
CA SER A 218 17.22 -11.26 -11.63
C SER A 218 17.16 -9.76 -11.98
N ARG A 219 16.05 -9.27 -12.54
CA ARG A 219 15.85 -7.85 -12.83
C ARG A 219 15.57 -7.02 -11.59
N TRP A 220 15.22 -7.64 -10.48
CA TRP A 220 14.86 -6.96 -9.24
C TRP A 220 16.02 -6.99 -8.25
N HIS A 221 16.25 -5.88 -7.57
CA HIS A 221 17.21 -5.77 -6.46
C HIS A 221 16.87 -6.70 -5.28
N THR A 222 15.79 -7.45 -5.41
CA THR A 222 15.21 -8.36 -4.42
C THR A 222 15.26 -9.81 -4.90
N GLY A 223 16.28 -10.21 -5.66
CA GLY A 223 16.47 -11.60 -6.06
C GLY A 223 16.66 -12.52 -4.87
N HIS A 224 16.32 -13.80 -5.04
CA HIS A 224 16.51 -14.79 -3.98
C HIS A 224 17.97 -14.92 -3.55
N GLU A 225 18.91 -14.77 -4.45
CA GLU A 225 20.35 -14.84 -4.16
C GLU A 225 20.78 -13.75 -3.18
N LEU A 226 20.52 -12.50 -3.52
CA LEU A 226 20.82 -11.35 -2.66
C LEU A 226 20.14 -11.47 -1.28
N GLN A 227 18.90 -11.96 -1.26
CA GLN A 227 18.19 -12.17 -0.01
C GLN A 227 18.87 -13.24 0.84
N ARG A 228 19.30 -14.34 0.25
CA ARG A 228 20.04 -15.41 0.93
C ARG A 228 21.36 -14.91 1.51
N GLU A 229 22.10 -14.11 0.76
CA GLU A 229 23.34 -13.47 1.23
C GLU A 229 23.07 -12.56 2.45
N ASN A 230 22.05 -11.70 2.37
CA ASN A 230 21.68 -10.81 3.46
C ASN A 230 21.29 -11.59 4.73
N TYR A 231 20.47 -12.63 4.56
CA TYR A 231 20.08 -13.48 5.69
C TYR A 231 21.27 -14.24 6.27
N SER A 232 22.12 -14.87 5.42
CA SER A 232 23.31 -15.60 5.88
C SER A 232 24.21 -14.72 6.71
N TYR A 233 24.55 -13.53 6.19
CA TYR A 233 25.41 -12.60 6.91
C TYR A 233 24.86 -12.22 8.29
N ILE A 234 23.58 -11.86 8.38
CA ILE A 234 22.98 -11.45 9.65
C ILE A 234 22.87 -12.63 10.63
N LEU A 235 22.48 -13.80 10.15
CA LEU A 235 22.33 -15.00 10.97
C LEU A 235 23.67 -15.49 11.50
N GLU A 236 24.72 -15.47 10.68
CA GLU A 236 26.09 -15.76 11.10
C GLU A 236 26.53 -14.80 12.22
N LYS A 237 26.26 -13.49 12.06
CA LYS A 237 26.58 -12.51 13.12
C LYS A 237 25.82 -12.77 14.42
N VAL A 238 24.58 -13.22 14.37
CA VAL A 238 23.84 -13.60 15.60
C VAL A 238 24.49 -14.83 16.27
N LEU A 239 25.02 -15.77 15.51
CA LEU A 239 25.70 -16.95 16.06
C LEU A 239 27.08 -16.62 16.60
N GLU A 240 27.85 -15.80 15.89
CA GLU A 240 29.20 -15.38 16.25
C GLU A 240 29.23 -14.42 17.47
N VAL A 241 28.24 -13.54 17.59
CA VAL A 241 28.20 -12.43 18.54
C VAL A 241 27.15 -12.69 19.63
N PRO A 242 27.56 -13.17 20.83
CA PRO A 242 26.62 -13.62 21.86
C PRO A 242 25.68 -12.57 22.41
N TRP A 243 26.02 -11.29 22.30
CA TRP A 243 25.19 -10.18 22.76
C TRP A 243 24.26 -9.61 21.70
N LEU A 244 24.33 -10.11 20.45
CA LEU A 244 23.48 -9.63 19.33
C LEU A 244 22.19 -10.42 19.27
N GLY A 245 21.07 -9.70 19.22
CA GLY A 245 19.76 -10.23 18.90
C GLY A 245 19.24 -9.74 17.54
N VAL A 246 18.37 -10.48 16.90
CA VAL A 246 17.76 -10.06 15.63
C VAL A 246 16.28 -10.37 15.61
N VAL A 247 15.52 -9.48 14.98
CA VAL A 247 14.10 -9.65 14.70
C VAL A 247 13.91 -9.49 13.19
N PHE A 248 13.35 -10.52 12.55
CA PHE A 248 12.96 -10.46 11.15
C PHE A 248 11.44 -10.24 11.01
N LYS A 249 11.05 -9.33 10.15
CA LYS A 249 9.66 -9.17 9.73
C LYS A 249 9.57 -9.33 8.21
N PRO A 250 9.38 -10.56 7.74
CA PRO A 250 9.22 -10.81 6.32
C PRO A 250 7.88 -10.27 5.82
N LYS A 251 7.88 -9.71 4.62
CA LYS A 251 6.65 -9.25 3.95
C LYS A 251 5.70 -10.41 3.64
N VAL A 252 6.24 -11.55 3.25
CA VAL A 252 5.50 -12.80 3.03
C VAL A 252 6.22 -13.93 3.75
N SER A 253 5.86 -14.16 5.01
CA SER A 253 6.47 -15.18 5.87
C SER A 253 6.23 -16.60 5.36
N LYS A 254 5.05 -16.88 4.81
CA LYS A 254 4.64 -18.21 4.31
C LYS A 254 5.61 -18.83 3.32
N THR A 255 6.27 -18.04 2.49
CA THR A 255 7.21 -18.52 1.48
C THR A 255 8.67 -18.28 1.84
N LEU A 256 8.95 -17.73 3.02
CA LEU A 256 10.30 -17.35 3.42
C LEU A 256 11.27 -18.52 3.40
N ARG A 257 10.94 -19.64 4.07
CA ARG A 257 11.83 -20.82 4.11
C ARG A 257 12.11 -21.38 2.73
N GLN A 258 11.12 -21.43 1.85
CA GLN A 258 11.31 -21.85 0.46
C GLN A 258 12.29 -20.92 -0.28
N ARG A 259 12.16 -19.61 -0.11
CA ARG A 259 13.02 -18.61 -0.76
C ARG A 259 14.45 -18.61 -0.22
N LEU A 260 14.61 -18.89 1.06
CA LEU A 260 15.92 -18.99 1.71
C LEU A 260 16.67 -20.26 1.29
N GLY A 261 15.98 -21.34 0.94
CA GLY A 261 16.62 -22.58 0.49
C GLY A 261 17.66 -23.10 1.51
N PRO A 262 18.95 -23.22 1.13
CA PRO A 262 19.98 -23.78 2.03
C PRO A 262 20.26 -22.94 3.28
N VAL A 263 19.85 -21.67 3.29
CA VAL A 263 20.06 -20.78 4.47
C VAL A 263 19.09 -21.09 5.61
N VAL A 264 18.08 -21.95 5.37
CA VAL A 264 17.12 -22.36 6.40
C VAL A 264 17.81 -23.02 7.61
N ASP A 265 18.83 -23.86 7.38
CA ASP A 265 19.55 -24.51 8.50
C ASP A 265 20.24 -23.48 9.41
N LEU A 266 20.79 -22.43 8.82
CA LEU A 266 21.40 -21.34 9.56
C LEU A 266 20.35 -20.54 10.35
N LEU A 267 19.20 -20.34 9.76
CA LEU A 267 18.05 -19.69 10.40
C LEU A 267 17.59 -20.48 11.64
N GLU A 268 17.40 -21.79 11.51
CA GLU A 268 16.95 -22.62 12.63
C GLU A 268 17.99 -22.65 13.76
N LYS A 269 19.29 -22.69 13.46
CA LYS A 269 20.36 -22.54 14.46
C LYS A 269 20.27 -21.20 15.18
N ALA A 270 20.06 -20.12 14.47
CA ALA A 270 19.92 -18.79 15.08
C ALA A 270 18.65 -18.69 15.94
N LEU A 271 17.52 -19.24 15.48
CA LEU A 271 16.29 -19.31 16.28
C LEU A 271 16.49 -20.11 17.57
N ALA A 272 17.22 -21.21 17.52
CA ALA A 272 17.52 -22.04 18.68
C ALA A 272 18.34 -21.31 19.78
N THR A 273 19.03 -20.22 19.44
CA THR A 273 19.72 -19.39 20.45
C THR A 273 18.76 -18.60 21.35
N GLY A 274 17.49 -18.49 20.96
CA GLY A 274 16.49 -17.63 21.61
C GLY A 274 16.74 -16.11 21.42
N ARG A 275 17.81 -15.72 20.71
CA ARG A 275 18.16 -14.32 20.40
C ARG A 275 17.70 -13.90 18.99
N CYS A 276 17.17 -14.85 18.21
CA CYS A 276 16.56 -14.60 16.91
C CYS A 276 15.05 -14.78 17.00
N HIS A 277 14.30 -13.90 16.36
CA HIS A 277 12.85 -13.99 16.25
C HIS A 277 12.39 -13.68 14.82
N ILE A 278 11.43 -14.45 14.33
CA ILE A 278 10.73 -14.19 13.07
C ILE A 278 9.25 -14.01 13.34
N TYR A 279 8.66 -12.97 12.78
CA TYR A 279 7.21 -12.86 12.73
C TYR A 279 6.65 -13.72 11.62
N GLU A 280 5.96 -14.79 12.00
CA GLU A 280 5.28 -15.72 11.08
C GLU A 280 3.78 -15.42 11.07
N ASP A 281 3.38 -14.51 10.18
CA ASP A 281 1.98 -14.16 10.02
C ASP A 281 1.28 -15.07 9.02
N SER A 282 0.03 -15.42 9.30
CA SER A 282 -0.74 -16.37 8.50
C SER A 282 -1.49 -15.79 7.32
N GLY A 283 -1.25 -14.53 6.90
CA GLY A 283 -2.01 -13.96 5.80
C GLY A 283 -1.44 -12.71 5.15
N ARG A 284 -1.80 -12.52 3.88
CA ARG A 284 -1.36 -11.36 3.08
C ARG A 284 -1.99 -10.04 3.54
N HIS A 285 -3.15 -10.09 4.17
CA HIS A 285 -3.97 -8.92 4.52
C HIS A 285 -4.25 -8.78 6.01
N THR A 286 -3.90 -9.78 6.83
CA THR A 286 -4.12 -9.80 8.28
C THR A 286 -2.78 -9.90 8.99
N THR A 287 -1.98 -8.84 8.91
CA THR A 287 -0.73 -8.79 9.67
C THR A 287 -1.06 -8.45 11.11
N SER A 288 -1.08 -9.47 11.98
CA SER A 288 -1.13 -9.27 13.43
C SER A 288 0.13 -8.58 13.97
N ALA A 289 1.18 -8.46 13.15
CA ALA A 289 2.46 -7.86 13.46
C ALA A 289 2.88 -6.88 12.34
N PRO A 290 2.50 -5.59 12.40
CA PRO A 290 3.01 -4.58 11.50
C PRO A 290 4.52 -4.35 11.71
N PRO A 291 5.27 -3.80 10.73
CA PRO A 291 6.71 -3.53 10.84
C PRO A 291 7.08 -2.75 12.09
N ILE A 292 6.30 -1.75 12.47
CA ILE A 292 6.50 -0.96 13.68
C ILE A 292 6.59 -1.80 14.96
N LEU A 293 5.87 -2.93 15.05
CA LEU A 293 5.96 -3.82 16.22
C LEU A 293 7.35 -4.42 16.35
N ALA A 294 7.99 -4.80 15.24
CA ALA A 294 9.36 -5.28 15.24
C ALA A 294 10.34 -4.14 15.52
N GLY A 295 10.13 -2.97 14.92
CA GLY A 295 10.94 -1.77 15.15
C GLY A 295 10.98 -1.34 16.62
N LEU A 296 9.82 -1.29 17.29
CA LEU A 296 9.72 -0.94 18.72
C LEU A 296 10.45 -1.94 19.65
N SER A 297 10.69 -3.17 19.20
CA SER A 297 11.44 -4.17 19.96
C SER A 297 12.96 -4.07 19.80
N ALA A 298 13.45 -3.29 18.84
CA ALA A 298 14.84 -3.24 18.42
C ALA A 298 15.54 -1.93 18.83
N ASP A 299 16.87 -1.93 18.74
CA ASP A 299 17.72 -0.75 18.93
C ASP A 299 18.07 -0.08 17.59
N ILE A 300 18.13 -0.89 16.52
CA ILE A 300 18.52 -0.46 15.17
C ILE A 300 17.64 -1.17 14.17
N CYS A 301 17.22 -0.44 13.13
CA CYS A 301 16.52 -1.00 11.98
C CYS A 301 17.47 -1.05 10.77
N ILE A 302 17.54 -2.21 10.13
CA ILE A 302 18.30 -2.41 8.89
C ILE A 302 17.30 -2.66 7.75
N HIS A 303 17.51 -1.95 6.67
CA HIS A 303 16.73 -2.06 5.47
C HIS A 303 17.54 -2.72 4.36
N GLY A 304 17.09 -3.87 3.87
CA GLY A 304 17.87 -4.71 2.96
C GLY A 304 17.96 -4.19 1.52
N HIS A 305 17.13 -3.22 1.13
CA HIS A 305 17.19 -2.64 -0.22
C HIS A 305 16.43 -1.31 -0.33
N LEU A 306 16.67 -0.59 -1.43
CA LEU A 306 16.24 0.80 -1.64
C LEU A 306 14.73 1.01 -1.81
N CYS A 307 13.93 -0.03 -2.02
CA CYS A 307 12.52 0.10 -2.37
C CYS A 307 11.52 -0.02 -1.21
N GLY A 308 11.95 -0.47 -0.05
CA GLY A 308 11.06 -0.73 1.10
C GLY A 308 10.89 0.44 2.07
N GLY A 309 11.16 1.67 1.63
CA GLY A 309 11.20 2.86 2.48
C GLY A 309 9.99 3.13 3.36
N THR A 310 8.80 2.62 2.99
CA THR A 310 7.59 2.84 3.79
C THR A 310 7.66 2.16 5.15
N ALA A 311 8.15 0.93 5.21
CA ALA A 311 8.31 0.20 6.48
C ALA A 311 9.40 0.81 7.38
N ALA A 312 10.34 1.55 6.81
CA ALA A 312 11.37 2.26 7.55
C ALA A 312 10.87 3.61 8.12
N LEU A 313 9.75 4.12 7.64
CA LEU A 313 9.10 5.34 8.15
C LEU A 313 8.21 5.07 9.36
N GLU A 314 7.78 3.82 9.55
CA GLU A 314 7.03 3.40 10.74
C GLU A 314 7.92 3.43 11.98
#